data_63ceaeabb04ccaef5a22ec0e56ada053
#
_entry.id   63ceaeabb04ccaef5a22ec0e56ada053
#
_cell.length_a   1.000
_cell.length_b   1.000
_cell.length_c   1.000
_cell.angle_alpha   90.00
_cell.angle_beta   90.00
_cell.angle_gamma   90.00
#
_symmetry.space_group_name_H-M   'P 1'
#
loop_
_entity.id
_entity.type
_entity.pdbx_description
1 polymer ?
#
loop_
_entity_poly.entity_id
_entity_poly.type
_entity_poly.pdbx_seq_one_letter_code
_entity_poly.pdbx_strand_id
1 'polypeptide(L)'
;MINFNALLISLFAFLMGWVTGKMRSLTAMVVGIGICTVSIYALGMSLDGWWTLLAIGVFSIGEMTASPTKLRYMASIAPPGKKGLYLGYANATVGMGWSIGSVVAGHLYEDGGDKVNLARKHLVEVLGQDSTAVEALKKTDVMPSLADAIGADVETAQRLLWDTYDPGSMWLVFAIIGGCSLVGLRIFDHFVRRWDALNPSAPEGLG
;
A
#
# COMPACT_ATOMS: atom_id res chain seq x y z
N MET A 1 -16.14 6.47 -0.68
CA MET A 1 -15.14 5.55 -0.04
C MET A 1 -13.88 6.28 0.46
N ILE A 2 -13.83 7.58 0.40
CA ILE A 2 -12.56 8.32 0.36
C ILE A 2 -11.81 8.34 1.68
N ASN A 3 -12.42 8.01 2.81
CA ASN A 3 -11.76 8.21 4.10
C ASN A 3 -11.95 7.07 5.10
N PHE A 4 -12.22 5.85 4.64
CA PHE A 4 -12.39 4.72 5.57
C PHE A 4 -11.12 4.47 6.40
N ASN A 5 -9.94 4.50 5.76
CA ASN A 5 -8.65 4.44 6.44
C ASN A 5 -8.48 5.60 7.45
N ALA A 6 -8.74 6.84 7.03
CA ALA A 6 -8.62 8.01 7.90
C ALA A 6 -9.60 7.95 9.07
N LEU A 7 -10.83 7.46 8.86
CA LEU A 7 -11.81 7.24 9.91
C LEU A 7 -11.30 6.23 10.95
N LEU A 8 -10.80 5.09 10.49
CA LEU A 8 -10.24 4.07 11.38
C LEU A 8 -9.04 4.60 12.18
N ILE A 9 -8.13 5.32 11.51
CA ILE A 9 -7.00 5.95 12.18
C ILE A 9 -7.48 6.92 13.27
N SER A 10 -8.44 7.79 12.96
CA SER A 10 -8.97 8.78 13.92
C SER A 10 -9.61 8.12 15.15
N LEU A 11 -10.31 7.00 14.96
CA LEU A 11 -10.98 6.29 16.04
C LEU A 11 -10.03 5.45 16.90
N PHE A 12 -9.05 4.79 16.27
CA PHE A 12 -8.26 3.76 16.92
C PHE A 12 -6.80 4.15 17.18
N ALA A 13 -6.33 5.33 16.72
CA ALA A 13 -4.93 5.76 16.88
C ALA A 13 -4.49 5.77 18.35
N PHE A 14 -5.36 6.21 19.26
CA PHE A 14 -5.05 6.23 20.70
C PHE A 14 -4.84 4.82 21.26
N LEU A 15 -5.74 3.89 20.92
CA LEU A 15 -5.66 2.50 21.36
C LEU A 15 -4.39 1.83 20.81
N MET A 16 -4.12 2.03 19.52
CA MET A 16 -2.92 1.49 18.87
C MET A 16 -1.64 2.11 19.43
N GLY A 17 -1.65 3.40 19.75
CA GLY A 17 -0.54 4.07 20.43
C GLY A 17 -0.26 3.48 21.80
N TRP A 18 -1.29 3.11 22.58
CA TRP A 18 -1.12 2.43 23.85
C TRP A 18 -0.54 1.02 23.71
N VAL A 19 -1.02 0.25 22.72
CA VAL A 19 -0.51 -1.10 22.43
C VAL A 19 0.96 -1.04 21.99
N THR A 20 1.26 -0.21 20.99
CA THR A 20 2.62 -0.07 20.45
C THR A 20 3.59 0.59 21.43
N GLY A 21 3.07 1.38 22.38
CA GLY A 21 3.86 1.96 23.48
C GLY A 21 4.53 0.93 24.38
N LYS A 22 3.95 -0.28 24.47
CA LYS A 22 4.50 -1.41 25.24
C LYS A 22 5.49 -2.26 24.43
N MET A 23 5.63 -2.00 23.15
CA MET A 23 6.49 -2.76 22.27
C MET A 23 7.79 -2.00 22.00
N ARG A 24 8.86 -2.75 21.77
CA ARG A 24 10.10 -2.22 21.22
C ARG A 24 9.82 -1.57 19.85
N SER A 25 10.33 -0.35 19.62
CA SER A 25 10.00 0.42 18.41
C SER A 25 10.27 -0.34 17.11
N LEU A 26 11.44 -0.97 16.98
CA LEU A 26 11.77 -1.76 15.78
C LEU A 26 10.85 -2.98 15.61
N THR A 27 10.50 -3.66 16.70
CA THR A 27 9.57 -4.80 16.64
C THR A 27 8.17 -4.34 16.17
N ALA A 28 7.66 -3.24 16.71
CA ALA A 28 6.37 -2.70 16.30
C ALA A 28 6.37 -2.27 14.82
N MET A 29 7.48 -1.67 14.33
CA MET A 29 7.64 -1.32 12.92
C MET A 29 7.63 -2.57 12.03
N VAL A 30 8.36 -3.61 12.39
CA VAL A 30 8.39 -4.89 11.64
C VAL A 30 7.00 -5.50 11.58
N VAL A 31 6.27 -5.57 12.69
CA VAL A 31 4.91 -6.10 12.74
C VAL A 31 3.97 -5.25 11.89
N GLY A 32 4.02 -3.92 12.03
CA GLY A 32 3.16 -3.01 11.27
C GLY A 32 3.39 -3.09 9.76
N ILE A 33 4.66 -3.12 9.30
CA ILE A 33 4.98 -3.26 7.87
C ILE A 33 4.56 -4.65 7.37
N GLY A 34 4.72 -5.70 8.17
CA GLY A 34 4.25 -7.04 7.82
C GLY A 34 2.75 -7.09 7.59
N ILE A 35 1.96 -6.49 8.50
CA ILE A 35 0.50 -6.38 8.37
C ILE A 35 0.13 -5.59 7.10
N CYS A 36 0.78 -4.44 6.85
CA CYS A 36 0.56 -3.65 5.63
C CYS A 36 0.85 -4.46 4.37
N THR A 37 1.98 -5.18 4.34
CA THR A 37 2.38 -5.98 3.16
C THR A 37 1.38 -7.08 2.83
N VAL A 38 0.93 -7.84 3.85
CA VAL A 38 -0.09 -8.88 3.67
C VAL A 38 -1.41 -8.27 3.21
N SER A 39 -1.79 -7.13 3.77
CA SER A 39 -3.02 -6.43 3.42
C SER A 39 -3.01 -5.90 1.98
N ILE A 40 -1.87 -5.33 1.52
CA ILE A 40 -1.69 -4.88 0.14
C ILE A 40 -1.81 -6.07 -0.82
N TYR A 41 -1.20 -7.20 -0.51
CA TYR A 41 -1.36 -8.42 -1.32
C TYR A 41 -2.83 -8.87 -1.38
N ALA A 42 -3.52 -8.85 -0.25
CA ALA A 42 -4.93 -9.22 -0.17
C ALA A 42 -5.86 -8.32 -1.02
N LEU A 43 -5.51 -7.04 -1.23
CA LEU A 43 -6.28 -6.14 -2.12
C LEU A 43 -6.37 -6.65 -3.56
N GLY A 44 -5.34 -7.36 -4.04
CA GLY A 44 -5.31 -7.94 -5.39
C GLY A 44 -6.08 -9.25 -5.54
N MET A 45 -6.62 -9.83 -4.46
CA MET A 45 -7.20 -11.19 -4.52
C MET A 45 -8.67 -11.23 -4.90
N SER A 46 -9.38 -10.11 -4.88
CA SER A 46 -10.83 -10.12 -5.14
C SER A 46 -11.37 -8.78 -5.62
N LEU A 47 -12.39 -8.84 -6.46
CA LEU A 47 -13.21 -7.69 -6.89
C LEU A 47 -14.27 -7.28 -5.86
N ASP A 48 -14.49 -8.09 -4.81
CA ASP A 48 -15.54 -7.82 -3.84
C ASP A 48 -15.23 -6.57 -3.01
N GLY A 49 -16.19 -5.66 -2.96
CA GLY A 49 -16.06 -4.41 -2.20
C GLY A 49 -15.92 -4.63 -0.69
N TRP A 50 -16.56 -5.66 -0.13
CA TRP A 50 -16.42 -5.98 1.30
C TRP A 50 -15.03 -6.52 1.62
N TRP A 51 -14.48 -7.36 0.73
CA TRP A 51 -13.10 -7.81 0.83
C TRP A 51 -12.11 -6.63 0.81
N THR A 52 -12.32 -5.71 -0.12
CA THR A 52 -11.50 -4.49 -0.22
C THR A 52 -11.56 -3.65 1.06
N LEU A 53 -12.76 -3.45 1.65
CA LEU A 53 -12.92 -2.73 2.91
C LEU A 53 -12.21 -3.45 4.06
N LEU A 54 -12.30 -4.76 4.14
CA LEU A 54 -11.60 -5.56 5.14
C LEU A 54 -10.08 -5.42 5.00
N ALA A 55 -9.57 -5.55 3.78
CA ALA A 55 -8.14 -5.39 3.50
C ALA A 55 -7.65 -3.98 3.88
N ILE A 56 -8.39 -2.91 3.54
CA ILE A 56 -8.07 -1.54 3.97
C ILE A 56 -8.10 -1.42 5.51
N GLY A 57 -9.06 -2.06 6.18
CA GLY A 57 -9.12 -2.08 7.64
C GLY A 57 -7.88 -2.70 8.27
N VAL A 58 -7.43 -3.83 7.75
CA VAL A 58 -6.20 -4.51 8.19
C VAL A 58 -4.97 -3.63 7.88
N PHE A 59 -4.91 -3.00 6.70
CA PHE A 59 -3.87 -2.05 6.34
C PHE A 59 -3.78 -0.89 7.35
N SER A 60 -4.92 -0.32 7.75
CA SER A 60 -4.99 0.77 8.73
C SER A 60 -4.37 0.38 10.07
N ILE A 61 -4.59 -0.87 10.53
CA ILE A 61 -3.97 -1.39 11.75
C ILE A 61 -2.44 -1.44 11.61
N GLY A 62 -1.94 -1.92 10.48
CA GLY A 62 -0.50 -1.95 10.19
C GLY A 62 0.10 -0.56 10.15
N GLU A 63 -0.56 0.39 9.50
CA GLU A 63 -0.12 1.78 9.40
C GLU A 63 -0.08 2.48 10.76
N MET A 64 -1.13 2.33 11.58
CA MET A 64 -1.16 2.86 12.95
C MET A 64 -0.08 2.25 13.85
N THR A 65 0.35 1.02 13.55
CA THR A 65 1.42 0.35 14.28
C THR A 65 2.80 0.86 13.87
N ALA A 66 3.05 1.04 12.57
CA ALA A 66 4.38 1.38 12.04
C ALA A 66 4.68 2.89 12.08
N SER A 67 3.75 3.74 11.62
CA SER A 67 4.01 5.16 11.37
C SER A 67 4.35 5.97 12.63
N PRO A 68 3.59 5.95 13.72
CA PRO A 68 3.96 6.69 14.93
C PRO A 68 5.19 6.09 15.61
N THR A 69 5.38 4.79 15.48
CA THR A 69 6.54 4.09 16.05
C THR A 69 7.83 4.48 15.36
N LYS A 70 7.81 4.68 14.04
CA LYS A 70 8.96 5.23 13.28
C LYS A 70 9.39 6.59 13.81
N LEU A 71 8.44 7.51 14.03
CA LEU A 71 8.75 8.83 14.57
C LEU A 71 9.29 8.75 15.99
N ARG A 72 8.72 7.90 16.83
CA ARG A 72 9.22 7.65 18.19
C ARG A 72 10.66 7.13 18.17
N TYR A 73 10.97 6.16 17.32
CA TYR A 73 12.32 5.61 17.15
C TYR A 73 13.31 6.69 16.71
N MET A 74 12.97 7.48 15.68
CA MET A 74 13.84 8.57 15.20
C MET A 74 14.09 9.64 16.26
N ALA A 75 13.09 9.93 17.09
CA ALA A 75 13.24 10.88 18.21
C ALA A 75 14.10 10.31 19.34
N SER A 76 14.09 8.99 19.56
CA SER A 76 14.87 8.35 20.63
C SER A 76 16.37 8.25 20.31
N ILE A 77 16.72 8.03 19.04
CA ILE A 77 18.13 7.96 18.60
C ILE A 77 18.76 9.33 18.34
N ALA A 78 17.96 10.41 18.36
CA ALA A 78 18.43 11.74 18.06
C ALA A 78 19.31 12.31 19.21
N PRO A 79 20.49 12.86 18.91
CA PRO A 79 21.30 13.55 19.91
C PRO A 79 20.55 14.72 20.56
N PRO A 80 20.93 15.15 21.78
CA PRO A 80 20.34 16.30 22.44
C PRO A 80 20.32 17.53 21.52
N GLY A 81 19.16 18.20 21.44
CA GLY A 81 18.95 19.38 20.59
C GLY A 81 18.69 19.09 19.10
N LYS A 82 18.83 17.85 18.62
CA LYS A 82 18.68 17.51 17.18
C LYS A 82 17.43 16.72 16.84
N LYS A 83 16.48 16.53 17.77
CA LYS A 83 15.26 15.77 17.53
C LYS A 83 14.47 16.24 16.31
N GLY A 84 14.32 17.56 16.13
CA GLY A 84 13.64 18.13 14.96
C GLY A 84 14.28 17.73 13.63
N LEU A 85 15.61 17.73 13.56
CA LEU A 85 16.35 17.30 12.37
C LEU A 85 16.09 15.82 12.03
N TYR A 86 16.12 14.93 13.02
CA TYR A 86 15.87 13.49 12.83
C TYR A 86 14.42 13.21 12.42
N LEU A 87 13.46 13.93 12.98
CA LEU A 87 12.06 13.87 12.54
C LEU A 87 11.89 14.40 11.11
N GLY A 88 12.65 15.45 10.74
CA GLY A 88 12.72 15.93 9.36
C GLY A 88 13.21 14.87 8.39
N TYR A 89 14.28 14.15 8.72
CA TYR A 89 14.77 13.02 7.90
C TYR A 89 13.72 11.92 7.75
N ALA A 90 13.01 11.57 8.83
CA ALA A 90 11.92 10.59 8.76
C ALA A 90 10.81 11.03 7.79
N ASN A 91 10.47 12.30 7.76
CA ASN A 91 9.45 12.83 6.84
C ASN A 91 9.98 12.99 5.41
N ALA A 92 11.25 13.34 5.22
CA ALA A 92 11.87 13.42 3.91
C ALA A 92 11.83 12.07 3.18
N THR A 93 12.12 10.96 3.89
CA THR A 93 12.00 9.61 3.31
C THR A 93 10.57 9.26 2.89
N VAL A 94 9.55 9.74 3.62
CA VAL A 94 8.14 9.58 3.24
C VAL A 94 7.83 10.35 1.95
N GLY A 95 8.28 11.61 1.86
CA GLY A 95 8.09 12.42 0.65
C GLY A 95 8.75 11.79 -0.58
N MET A 96 9.98 11.27 -0.45
CA MET A 96 10.65 10.53 -1.52
C MET A 96 9.88 9.28 -1.92
N GLY A 97 9.40 8.50 -0.93
CA GLY A 97 8.60 7.31 -1.17
C GLY A 97 7.29 7.61 -1.91
N TRP A 98 6.62 8.70 -1.56
CA TRP A 98 5.40 9.13 -2.26
C TRP A 98 5.69 9.59 -3.70
N SER A 99 6.77 10.33 -3.92
CA SER A 99 7.15 10.80 -5.26
C SER A 99 7.47 9.63 -6.20
N ILE A 100 8.30 8.69 -5.76
CA ILE A 100 8.65 7.52 -6.57
C ILE A 100 7.44 6.57 -6.68
N GLY A 101 6.77 6.33 -5.57
CA GLY A 101 5.63 5.42 -5.51
C GLY A 101 4.46 5.86 -6.38
N SER A 102 4.17 7.16 -6.47
CA SER A 102 3.09 7.68 -7.34
C SER A 102 3.39 7.47 -8.82
N VAL A 103 4.64 7.62 -9.25
CA VAL A 103 5.04 7.37 -10.65
C VAL A 103 4.89 5.87 -10.97
N VAL A 104 5.42 5.00 -10.12
CA VAL A 104 5.30 3.53 -10.30
C VAL A 104 3.83 3.11 -10.28
N ALA A 105 3.05 3.61 -9.32
CA ALA A 105 1.64 3.30 -9.21
C ALA A 105 0.83 3.79 -10.42
N GLY A 106 1.15 4.98 -10.94
CA GLY A 106 0.51 5.53 -12.13
C GLY A 106 0.68 4.61 -13.33
N HIS A 107 1.90 4.23 -13.67
CA HIS A 107 2.18 3.33 -14.79
C HIS A 107 1.53 1.95 -14.61
N LEU A 108 1.70 1.32 -13.45
CA LEU A 108 1.09 0.01 -13.19
C LEU A 108 -0.44 0.05 -13.29
N TYR A 109 -1.06 1.15 -12.83
CA TYR A 109 -2.50 1.31 -12.90
C TYR A 109 -2.99 1.57 -14.32
N GLU A 110 -2.31 2.44 -15.07
CA GLU A 110 -2.67 2.75 -16.47
C GLU A 110 -2.53 1.53 -17.37
N ASP A 111 -1.46 0.75 -17.21
CA ASP A 111 -1.15 -0.39 -18.06
C ASP A 111 -1.98 -1.64 -17.73
N GLY A 112 -2.22 -1.89 -16.45
CA GLY A 112 -2.80 -3.16 -15.99
C GLY A 112 -3.96 -3.07 -15.00
N GLY A 113 -4.21 -1.92 -14.38
CA GLY A 113 -5.20 -1.76 -13.31
C GLY A 113 -6.48 -1.00 -13.71
N ASP A 114 -6.38 -0.08 -14.68
CA ASP A 114 -7.53 0.74 -15.08
C ASP A 114 -8.51 -0.05 -15.94
N LYS A 115 -9.69 -0.34 -15.36
CA LYS A 115 -10.76 -1.04 -16.06
C LYS A 115 -11.19 -0.39 -17.37
N VAL A 116 -11.08 0.94 -17.49
CA VAL A 116 -11.46 1.65 -18.71
C VAL A 116 -10.44 1.38 -19.82
N ASN A 117 -9.14 1.43 -19.49
CA ASN A 117 -8.07 1.12 -20.43
C ASN A 117 -8.11 -0.35 -20.84
N LEU A 118 -8.33 -1.26 -19.89
CA LEU A 118 -8.50 -2.70 -20.17
C LEU A 118 -9.73 -2.97 -21.04
N ALA A 119 -10.85 -2.27 -20.82
CA ALA A 119 -12.05 -2.40 -21.65
C ALA A 119 -11.79 -1.89 -23.07
N ARG A 120 -11.11 -0.76 -23.23
CA ARG A 120 -10.70 -0.26 -24.56
C ARG A 120 -9.80 -1.27 -25.28
N LYS A 121 -8.81 -1.79 -24.58
CA LYS A 121 -7.93 -2.82 -25.11
C LYS A 121 -8.71 -4.05 -25.57
N HIS A 122 -9.66 -4.52 -24.77
CA HIS A 122 -10.49 -5.69 -25.09
C HIS A 122 -11.40 -5.43 -26.31
N LEU A 123 -12.02 -4.24 -26.40
CA LEU A 123 -12.84 -3.85 -27.54
C LEU A 123 -12.05 -3.84 -28.86
N VAL A 124 -10.82 -3.35 -28.85
CA VAL A 124 -9.98 -3.27 -30.06
C VAL A 124 -9.31 -4.61 -30.38
N GLU A 125 -8.59 -5.20 -29.41
CA GLU A 125 -7.73 -6.35 -29.67
C GLU A 125 -8.51 -7.69 -29.78
N VAL A 126 -9.58 -7.84 -29.00
CA VAL A 126 -10.35 -9.09 -28.95
C VAL A 126 -11.61 -9.03 -29.80
N LEU A 127 -12.36 -7.94 -29.71
CA LEU A 127 -13.61 -7.77 -30.45
C LEU A 127 -13.46 -7.09 -31.81
N GLY A 128 -12.24 -6.66 -32.17
CA GLY A 128 -11.91 -6.12 -33.49
C GLY A 128 -12.58 -4.79 -33.83
N GLN A 129 -13.00 -4.01 -32.84
CA GLN A 129 -13.58 -2.70 -33.06
C GLN A 129 -12.55 -1.67 -33.54
N ASP A 130 -12.98 -0.67 -34.27
CA ASP A 130 -12.10 0.41 -34.74
C ASP A 130 -11.52 1.20 -33.57
N SER A 131 -10.19 1.25 -33.52
CA SER A 131 -9.45 1.91 -32.44
C SER A 131 -9.82 3.40 -32.31
N THR A 132 -10.01 4.08 -33.43
CA THR A 132 -10.38 5.50 -33.46
C THR A 132 -11.74 5.75 -32.83
N ALA A 133 -12.70 4.86 -33.12
CA ALA A 133 -14.04 4.93 -32.54
C ALA A 133 -14.03 4.65 -31.04
N VAL A 134 -13.26 3.64 -30.61
CA VAL A 134 -13.12 3.28 -29.18
C VAL A 134 -12.40 4.36 -28.37
N GLU A 135 -11.37 5.00 -28.93
CA GLU A 135 -10.68 6.11 -28.27
C GLU A 135 -11.55 7.35 -28.12
N ALA A 136 -12.46 7.60 -29.07
CA ALA A 136 -13.41 8.71 -29.04
C ALA A 136 -14.50 8.54 -27.96
N LEU A 137 -14.69 7.34 -27.41
CA LEU A 137 -15.66 7.09 -26.34
C LEU A 137 -15.29 7.87 -25.07
N LYS A 138 -16.28 8.47 -24.42
CA LYS A 138 -16.10 9.02 -23.08
C LYS A 138 -15.77 7.90 -22.08
N LYS A 139 -14.95 8.18 -21.08
CA LYS A 139 -14.57 7.21 -20.04
C LYS A 139 -15.78 6.52 -19.38
N THR A 140 -16.90 7.24 -19.25
CA THR A 140 -18.16 6.73 -18.70
C THR A 140 -18.85 5.70 -19.58
N ASP A 141 -18.63 5.76 -20.88
CA ASP A 141 -19.38 5.01 -21.88
C ASP A 141 -18.62 3.74 -22.33
N VAL A 142 -17.33 3.63 -21.98
CA VAL A 142 -16.48 2.51 -22.42
C VAL A 142 -16.95 1.17 -21.81
N MET A 143 -17.23 1.15 -20.49
CA MET A 143 -17.70 -0.09 -19.84
C MET A 143 -19.09 -0.52 -20.30
N PRO A 144 -20.09 0.40 -20.42
CA PRO A 144 -21.36 0.09 -21.09
C PRO A 144 -21.18 -0.44 -22.51
N SER A 145 -20.33 0.21 -23.35
CA SER A 145 -20.06 -0.26 -24.71
C SER A 145 -19.45 -1.67 -24.76
N LEU A 146 -18.59 -2.01 -23.82
CA LEU A 146 -18.06 -3.37 -23.70
C LEU A 146 -19.18 -4.34 -23.31
N ALA A 147 -20.00 -4.00 -22.33
CA ALA A 147 -21.14 -4.83 -21.89
C ALA A 147 -22.11 -5.11 -23.06
N ASP A 148 -22.47 -4.09 -23.82
CA ASP A 148 -23.32 -4.21 -25.01
C ASP A 148 -22.68 -5.10 -26.08
N ALA A 149 -21.37 -4.92 -26.33
CA ALA A 149 -20.64 -5.70 -27.35
C ALA A 149 -20.55 -7.20 -27.02
N ILE A 150 -20.49 -7.55 -25.74
CA ILE A 150 -20.48 -8.97 -25.31
C ILE A 150 -21.90 -9.51 -24.97
N GLY A 151 -22.93 -8.67 -25.06
CA GLY A 151 -24.31 -9.04 -24.76
C GLY A 151 -24.57 -9.36 -23.29
N ALA A 152 -23.87 -8.69 -22.38
CA ALA A 152 -23.94 -8.92 -20.94
C ALA A 152 -24.13 -7.60 -20.17
N ASP A 153 -24.24 -7.69 -18.85
CA ASP A 153 -24.24 -6.51 -17.99
C ASP A 153 -22.82 -6.00 -17.64
N VAL A 154 -22.73 -4.80 -17.11
CA VAL A 154 -21.46 -4.15 -16.77
C VAL A 154 -20.69 -4.94 -15.71
N GLU A 155 -21.37 -5.64 -14.80
CA GLU A 155 -20.73 -6.45 -13.77
C GLU A 155 -20.04 -7.67 -14.39
N THR A 156 -20.72 -8.36 -15.32
CA THR A 156 -20.16 -9.49 -16.08
C THR A 156 -18.98 -9.02 -16.96
N ALA A 157 -19.10 -7.86 -17.61
CA ALA A 157 -17.99 -7.27 -18.37
C ALA A 157 -16.77 -6.98 -17.46
N GLN A 158 -17.00 -6.49 -16.24
CA GLN A 158 -15.92 -6.25 -15.30
C GLN A 158 -15.25 -7.56 -14.83
N ARG A 159 -16.00 -8.62 -14.59
CA ARG A 159 -15.48 -9.94 -14.25
C ARG A 159 -14.68 -10.52 -15.41
N LEU A 160 -15.17 -10.39 -16.63
CA LEU A 160 -14.44 -10.81 -17.83
C LEU A 160 -13.05 -10.15 -17.92
N LEU A 161 -12.98 -8.83 -17.70
CA LEU A 161 -11.70 -8.12 -17.69
C LEU A 161 -10.77 -8.60 -16.56
N TRP A 162 -11.34 -8.88 -15.39
CA TRP A 162 -10.58 -9.40 -14.25
C TRP A 162 -9.97 -10.75 -14.56
N ASP A 163 -10.75 -11.67 -15.13
CA ASP A 163 -10.31 -13.04 -15.44
C ASP A 163 -9.33 -13.07 -16.62
N THR A 164 -9.44 -12.10 -17.55
CA THR A 164 -8.63 -12.06 -18.77
C THR A 164 -7.28 -11.37 -18.55
N TYR A 165 -7.26 -10.26 -17.80
CA TYR A 165 -6.08 -9.39 -17.67
C TYR A 165 -5.44 -9.40 -16.29
N ASP A 166 -6.06 -10.05 -15.31
CA ASP A 166 -5.58 -10.14 -13.92
C ASP A 166 -5.11 -8.77 -13.34
N PRO A 167 -5.97 -7.74 -13.31
CA PRO A 167 -5.58 -6.43 -12.79
C PRO A 167 -5.19 -6.46 -11.31
N GLY A 168 -5.51 -7.56 -10.59
CA GLY A 168 -5.07 -7.81 -9.23
C GLY A 168 -3.55 -7.98 -9.11
N SER A 169 -2.88 -8.44 -10.16
CA SER A 169 -1.43 -8.68 -10.17
C SER A 169 -0.58 -7.44 -9.89
N MET A 170 -1.08 -6.24 -10.17
CA MET A 170 -0.37 -4.99 -9.84
C MET A 170 -0.09 -4.87 -8.34
N TRP A 171 -0.98 -5.38 -7.48
CA TRP A 171 -0.81 -5.35 -6.03
C TRP A 171 0.34 -6.23 -5.55
N LEU A 172 0.70 -7.27 -6.32
CA LEU A 172 1.85 -8.11 -6.04
C LEU A 172 3.16 -7.30 -6.09
N VAL A 173 3.30 -6.35 -7.01
CA VAL A 173 4.48 -5.49 -7.10
C VAL A 173 4.66 -4.68 -5.82
N PHE A 174 3.59 -4.09 -5.30
CA PHE A 174 3.63 -3.34 -4.04
C PHE A 174 3.87 -4.26 -2.84
N ALA A 175 3.31 -5.46 -2.84
CA ALA A 175 3.57 -6.45 -1.80
C ALA A 175 5.03 -6.91 -1.80
N ILE A 176 5.67 -7.06 -2.96
CA ILE A 176 7.11 -7.37 -3.07
C ILE A 176 7.95 -6.23 -2.49
N ILE A 177 7.63 -4.97 -2.82
CA ILE A 177 8.32 -3.80 -2.25
C ILE A 177 8.18 -3.77 -0.72
N GLY A 178 6.95 -4.03 -0.21
CA GLY A 178 6.69 -4.16 1.22
C GLY A 178 7.50 -5.31 1.86
N GLY A 179 7.56 -6.45 1.20
CA GLY A 179 8.35 -7.61 1.62
C GLY A 179 9.85 -7.32 1.69
N CYS A 180 10.40 -6.66 0.67
CA CYS A 180 11.79 -6.22 0.67
C CYS A 180 12.08 -5.24 1.83
N SER A 181 11.15 -4.31 2.09
CA SER A 181 11.24 -3.36 3.20
C SER A 181 11.20 -4.09 4.56
N LEU A 182 10.34 -5.10 4.69
CA LEU A 182 10.23 -5.93 5.88
C LEU A 182 11.53 -6.69 6.17
N VAL A 183 12.12 -7.31 5.13
CA VAL A 183 13.39 -8.03 5.23
C VAL A 183 14.52 -7.06 5.62
N GLY A 184 14.61 -5.90 4.95
CA GLY A 184 15.61 -4.88 5.26
C GLY A 184 15.50 -4.40 6.71
N LEU A 185 14.29 -4.10 7.18
CA LEU A 185 14.07 -3.67 8.56
C LEU A 185 14.37 -4.79 9.57
N ARG A 186 14.09 -6.05 9.23
CA ARG A 186 14.41 -7.21 10.07
C ARG A 186 15.93 -7.41 10.21
N ILE A 187 16.65 -7.25 9.11
CA ILE A 187 18.12 -7.28 9.11
C ILE A 187 18.67 -6.14 9.98
N PHE A 188 18.13 -4.94 9.83
CA PHE A 188 18.51 -3.79 10.65
C PHE A 188 18.24 -4.03 12.15
N ASP A 189 17.05 -4.53 12.52
CA ASP A 189 16.72 -4.88 13.91
C ASP A 189 17.70 -5.92 14.48
N HIS A 190 18.10 -6.91 13.67
CA HIS A 190 19.10 -7.91 14.08
C HIS A 190 20.45 -7.27 14.42
N PHE A 191 20.93 -6.36 13.57
CA PHE A 191 22.20 -5.65 13.84
C PHE A 191 22.12 -4.75 15.07
N VAL A 192 21.02 -4.01 15.24
CA VAL A 192 20.82 -3.17 16.43
C VAL A 192 20.83 -4.02 17.70
N ARG A 193 20.10 -5.13 17.74
CA ARG A 193 20.10 -6.06 18.91
C ARG A 193 21.49 -6.60 19.23
N ARG A 194 22.26 -6.93 18.19
CA ARG A 194 23.62 -7.42 18.36
C ARG A 194 24.54 -6.34 18.89
N TRP A 195 24.38 -5.11 18.41
CA TRP A 195 25.15 -3.95 18.86
C TRP A 195 24.83 -3.60 20.32
N ASP A 196 23.55 -3.57 20.70
CA ASP A 196 23.09 -3.33 22.06
C ASP A 196 23.66 -4.39 23.03
N ALA A 197 23.69 -5.65 22.64
CA ALA A 197 24.24 -6.74 23.42
C ALA A 197 25.77 -6.61 23.66
N LEU A 198 26.49 -5.99 22.73
CA LEU A 198 27.92 -5.76 22.83
C LEU A 198 28.27 -4.46 23.59
N ASN A 199 27.30 -3.55 23.76
CA ASN A 199 27.49 -2.23 24.40
C ASN A 199 26.42 -1.99 25.49
N PRO A 200 26.39 -2.74 26.56
CA PRO A 200 25.34 -2.66 27.59
C PRO A 200 25.32 -1.34 28.37
N SER A 201 26.34 -0.50 28.24
CA SER A 201 26.42 0.83 28.84
C SER A 201 25.91 1.96 27.92
N ALA A 202 25.49 1.65 26.71
CA ALA A 202 24.86 2.64 25.84
C ALA A 202 23.46 3.00 26.37
N PRO A 203 23.01 4.27 26.24
CA PRO A 203 21.68 4.65 26.71
C PRO A 203 20.61 3.77 26.04
N GLU A 204 19.72 3.18 26.87
CA GLU A 204 18.54 2.45 26.42
C GLU A 204 17.71 3.35 25.53
N GLY A 205 17.80 3.18 24.25
CA GLY A 205 17.06 4.03 23.28
C GLY A 205 17.37 3.67 21.84
N LEU A 206 18.36 2.84 21.61
CA LEU A 206 18.66 2.32 20.27
C LEU A 206 17.90 1.02 19.95
N GLY A 207 17.14 0.51 20.91
CA GLY A 207 16.37 -0.69 20.75
C GLY A 207 14.86 -0.53 20.85
#